data_1463c31f0228e612e2350501035f5756
#
_entry.id   1463c31f0228e612e2350501035f5756
#
_cell.length_a   1.000
_cell.length_b   1.000
_cell.length_c   1.000
_cell.angle_alpha   90.00
_cell.angle_beta   90.00
_cell.angle_gamma   90.00
#
_symmetry.space_group_name_H-M   'P 1'
#
loop_
_entity.id
_entity.type
_entity.pdbx_description
1 polymer ?
#
loop_
_entity_poly.entity_id
_entity_poly.type
_entity_poly.pdbx_seq_one_letter_code
_entity_poly.pdbx_strand_id
1 'polypeptide(L)'
;NFNYANETGTAISTLNMLSSTTSRQNFVRNVTDAAVSLGLDGINVDFEQLSSDCGPHYVEFIRELSIQCRNRGLVLSIANYVPFNFNDYYRLDIQGQVADYVIIMGYDEHWHGSKDPGSVASISYVSGGLDRTLQEVPANKVVNALPFYTILWKTEGTDVTDEYITMNNEADFMNRAGVTACLLYTSDAAD
;
A
#
# COMPACT_ATOMS: atom_id res chain seq x y z
N ASN A 1 0.29 -10.15 6.11
CA ASN A 1 1.16 -11.06 5.35
C ASN A 1 0.51 -12.43 5.33
N PHE A 2 -0.07 -12.81 4.20
CA PHE A 2 -0.56 -14.17 4.01
C PHE A 2 0.62 -15.07 3.64
N ASN A 3 0.87 -16.09 4.45
CA ASN A 3 1.74 -17.17 4.05
C ASN A 3 0.94 -18.08 3.12
N TYR A 4 1.23 -18.01 1.83
CA TYR A 4 0.62 -18.92 0.87
C TYR A 4 1.17 -20.34 1.10
N ALA A 5 0.28 -21.31 1.14
CA ALA A 5 0.63 -22.70 1.20
C ALA A 5 -0.15 -23.48 0.14
N ASN A 6 0.46 -24.49 -0.44
CA ASN A 6 -0.24 -25.45 -1.28
C ASN A 6 -1.11 -26.39 -0.43
N GLU A 7 -1.83 -27.31 -1.06
CA GLU A 7 -2.70 -28.30 -0.38
C GLU A 7 -1.96 -29.19 0.64
N THR A 8 -0.64 -29.31 0.52
CA THR A 8 0.21 -30.05 1.46
C THR A 8 0.78 -29.16 2.58
N GLY A 9 0.41 -27.89 2.64
CA GLY A 9 0.91 -26.92 3.62
C GLY A 9 2.31 -26.39 3.33
N THR A 10 2.87 -26.64 2.14
CA THR A 10 4.17 -26.09 1.73
C THR A 10 4.03 -24.64 1.28
N ALA A 11 4.85 -23.75 1.85
CA ALA A 11 4.88 -22.34 1.44
C ALA A 11 5.23 -22.18 -0.04
N ILE A 12 4.50 -21.34 -0.74
CA ILE A 12 4.74 -21.02 -2.15
C ILE A 12 5.01 -19.52 -2.30
N SER A 13 5.83 -19.15 -3.29
CA SER A 13 6.07 -17.73 -3.58
C SER A 13 4.83 -17.09 -4.19
N THR A 14 4.71 -15.76 -4.04
CA THR A 14 3.64 -14.97 -4.65
C THR A 14 3.60 -15.18 -6.17
N LEU A 15 4.77 -15.21 -6.83
CA LEU A 15 4.85 -15.49 -8.26
C LEU A 15 4.25 -16.84 -8.61
N ASN A 16 4.61 -17.90 -7.91
CA ASN A 16 4.07 -19.24 -8.18
C ASN A 16 2.57 -19.31 -7.94
N MET A 17 2.07 -18.64 -6.91
CA MET A 17 0.64 -18.57 -6.62
C MET A 17 -0.12 -17.83 -7.72
N LEU A 18 0.39 -16.68 -8.17
CA LEU A 18 -0.29 -15.84 -9.16
C LEU A 18 -0.15 -16.40 -10.60
N SER A 19 0.98 -16.99 -10.96
CA SER A 19 1.23 -17.49 -12.32
C SER A 19 0.47 -18.77 -12.67
N SER A 20 0.13 -19.59 -11.67
CA SER A 20 -0.69 -20.78 -11.88
C SER A 20 -2.17 -20.41 -11.90
N THR A 21 -2.85 -20.64 -13.03
CA THR A 21 -4.30 -20.38 -13.15
C THR A 21 -5.11 -21.08 -12.07
N THR A 22 -4.80 -22.37 -11.81
CA THR A 22 -5.50 -23.14 -10.78
C THR A 22 -5.28 -22.55 -9.38
N SER A 23 -4.03 -22.24 -9.03
CA SER A 23 -3.69 -21.67 -7.72
C SER A 23 -4.36 -20.29 -7.53
N ARG A 24 -4.29 -19.44 -8.54
CA ARG A 24 -4.89 -18.12 -8.54
C ARG A 24 -6.41 -18.18 -8.37
N GLN A 25 -7.09 -19.03 -9.14
CA GLN A 25 -8.54 -19.20 -9.04
C GLN A 25 -8.98 -19.81 -7.71
N ASN A 26 -8.20 -20.75 -7.16
CA ASN A 26 -8.45 -21.30 -5.84
C ASN A 26 -8.30 -20.21 -4.77
N PHE A 27 -7.26 -19.37 -4.86
CA PHE A 27 -7.06 -18.27 -3.94
C PHE A 27 -8.21 -17.27 -4.01
N VAL A 28 -8.60 -16.82 -5.20
CA VAL A 28 -9.75 -15.92 -5.42
C VAL A 28 -11.03 -16.49 -4.82
N ARG A 29 -11.32 -17.76 -5.08
CA ARG A 29 -12.51 -18.40 -4.50
C ARG A 29 -12.45 -18.43 -2.98
N ASN A 30 -11.33 -18.86 -2.40
CA ASN A 30 -11.18 -19.01 -0.95
C ASN A 30 -11.32 -17.67 -0.22
N VAL A 31 -10.70 -16.58 -0.72
CA VAL A 31 -10.80 -15.27 -0.07
C VAL A 31 -12.21 -14.68 -0.18
N THR A 32 -12.89 -14.89 -1.31
CA THR A 32 -14.28 -14.41 -1.48
C THR A 32 -15.27 -15.25 -0.66
N ASP A 33 -15.08 -16.57 -0.57
CA ASP A 33 -15.89 -17.45 0.29
C ASP A 33 -15.71 -17.07 1.77
N ALA A 34 -14.48 -16.80 2.19
CA ALA A 34 -14.19 -16.36 3.55
C ALA A 34 -14.86 -14.99 3.85
N ALA A 35 -14.76 -14.02 2.94
CA ALA A 35 -15.39 -12.71 3.12
C ALA A 35 -16.91 -12.83 3.31
N VAL A 36 -17.58 -13.64 2.48
CA VAL A 36 -19.03 -13.89 2.59
C VAL A 36 -19.37 -14.61 3.90
N SER A 37 -18.61 -15.65 4.25
CA SER A 37 -18.89 -16.45 5.46
C SER A 37 -18.72 -15.65 6.76
N LEU A 38 -17.81 -14.64 6.75
CA LEU A 38 -17.56 -13.74 7.87
C LEU A 38 -18.48 -12.50 7.87
N GLY A 39 -19.33 -12.35 6.87
CA GLY A 39 -20.24 -11.21 6.74
C GLY A 39 -19.50 -9.88 6.49
N LEU A 40 -18.36 -9.92 5.78
CA LEU A 40 -17.59 -8.74 5.42
C LEU A 40 -18.22 -8.03 4.22
N ASP A 41 -18.09 -6.70 4.16
CA ASP A 41 -18.60 -5.88 3.07
C ASP A 41 -17.71 -5.90 1.82
N GLY A 42 -16.45 -6.31 1.96
CA GLY A 42 -15.51 -6.29 0.84
C GLY A 42 -14.14 -6.88 1.14
N ILE A 43 -13.26 -6.74 0.17
CA ILE A 43 -11.87 -7.20 0.21
C ILE A 43 -10.96 -6.03 -0.16
N ASN A 44 -9.92 -5.82 0.64
CA ASN A 44 -8.80 -4.97 0.27
C ASN A 44 -7.61 -5.83 -0.15
N VAL A 45 -7.09 -5.55 -1.35
CA VAL A 45 -5.86 -6.17 -1.86
C VAL A 45 -4.69 -5.27 -1.51
N ASP A 46 -3.75 -5.81 -0.74
CA ASP A 46 -2.56 -5.09 -0.27
C ASP A 46 -1.32 -5.95 -0.52
N PHE A 47 -0.97 -6.09 -1.80
CA PHE A 47 0.21 -6.85 -2.24
C PHE A 47 1.39 -5.92 -2.41
N GLU A 48 2.26 -5.94 -1.41
CA GLU A 48 3.48 -5.17 -1.41
C GLU A 48 4.69 -5.98 -1.91
N GLN A 49 5.71 -5.26 -2.40
CA GLN A 49 7.00 -5.82 -2.82
C GLN A 49 6.88 -6.94 -3.88
N LEU A 50 5.89 -6.84 -4.77
CA LEU A 50 5.83 -7.71 -5.93
C LEU A 50 7.03 -7.44 -6.84
N SER A 51 7.61 -8.50 -7.40
CA SER A 51 8.55 -8.35 -8.50
C SER A 51 7.83 -8.01 -9.81
N SER A 52 8.52 -7.36 -10.74
CA SER A 52 7.96 -7.04 -12.06
C SER A 52 7.44 -8.26 -12.81
N ASP A 53 8.04 -9.44 -12.60
CA ASP A 53 7.58 -10.70 -13.18
C ASP A 53 6.17 -11.10 -12.72
N CYS A 54 5.74 -10.62 -11.56
CA CYS A 54 4.37 -10.82 -11.08
C CYS A 54 3.34 -9.99 -11.84
N GLY A 55 3.74 -8.88 -12.48
CA GLY A 55 2.83 -7.89 -13.04
C GLY A 55 1.71 -8.45 -13.91
N PRO A 56 1.98 -9.22 -14.99
CA PRO A 56 0.94 -9.80 -15.82
C PRO A 56 -0.01 -10.71 -15.05
N HIS A 57 0.52 -11.50 -14.12
CA HIS A 57 -0.26 -12.44 -13.30
C HIS A 57 -1.08 -11.73 -12.22
N TYR A 58 -0.56 -10.62 -11.70
CA TYR A 58 -1.27 -9.75 -10.78
C TYR A 58 -2.48 -9.11 -11.46
N VAL A 59 -2.33 -8.65 -12.70
CA VAL A 59 -3.43 -8.13 -13.50
C VAL A 59 -4.55 -9.17 -13.68
N GLU A 60 -4.20 -10.41 -14.01
CA GLU A 60 -5.20 -11.48 -14.11
C GLU A 60 -5.86 -11.77 -12.76
N PHE A 61 -5.11 -11.77 -11.67
CA PHE A 61 -5.64 -11.96 -10.32
C PHE A 61 -6.69 -10.88 -9.97
N ILE A 62 -6.36 -9.60 -10.15
CA ILE A 62 -7.31 -8.53 -9.79
C ILE A 62 -8.56 -8.54 -10.68
N ARG A 63 -8.45 -8.93 -11.95
CA ARG A 63 -9.60 -9.12 -12.85
C ARG A 63 -10.50 -10.26 -12.39
N GLU A 64 -9.93 -11.43 -12.10
CA GLU A 64 -10.66 -12.59 -11.60
C GLU A 64 -11.33 -12.28 -10.26
N LEU A 65 -10.61 -11.62 -9.34
CA LEU A 65 -11.14 -11.22 -8.04
C LEU A 65 -12.30 -10.23 -8.19
N SER A 66 -12.17 -9.22 -9.07
CA SER A 66 -13.21 -8.21 -9.28
C SER A 66 -14.53 -8.83 -9.77
N ILE A 67 -14.45 -9.85 -10.64
CA ILE A 67 -15.62 -10.58 -11.11
C ILE A 67 -16.29 -11.31 -9.93
N GLN A 68 -15.50 -11.99 -9.09
CA GLN A 68 -16.06 -12.73 -7.95
C GLN A 68 -16.62 -11.80 -6.89
N CYS A 69 -15.96 -10.68 -6.59
CA CYS A 69 -16.49 -9.67 -5.68
C CYS A 69 -17.83 -9.12 -6.18
N ARG A 70 -17.92 -8.72 -7.45
CA ARG A 70 -19.14 -8.19 -8.04
C ARG A 70 -20.29 -9.21 -7.99
N ASN A 71 -20.02 -10.48 -8.31
CA ASN A 71 -21.04 -11.54 -8.29
C ASN A 71 -21.58 -11.83 -6.88
N ARG A 72 -20.83 -11.45 -5.84
CA ARG A 72 -21.17 -11.70 -4.43
C ARG A 72 -21.58 -10.44 -3.67
N GLY A 73 -21.63 -9.29 -4.34
CA GLY A 73 -21.95 -8.01 -3.72
C GLY A 73 -20.87 -7.48 -2.77
N LEU A 74 -19.60 -7.90 -2.98
CA LEU A 74 -18.45 -7.44 -2.20
C LEU A 74 -17.79 -6.25 -2.88
N VAL A 75 -17.38 -5.26 -2.08
CA VAL A 75 -16.56 -4.13 -2.52
C VAL A 75 -15.11 -4.61 -2.69
N LEU A 76 -14.47 -4.20 -3.79
CA LEU A 76 -13.06 -4.44 -4.03
C LEU A 76 -12.28 -3.13 -3.94
N SER A 77 -11.32 -3.04 -3.02
CA SER A 77 -10.33 -1.98 -2.97
C SER A 77 -8.92 -2.54 -3.14
N ILE A 78 -8.01 -1.73 -3.68
CA ILE A 78 -6.63 -2.13 -3.93
C ILE A 78 -5.70 -1.04 -3.41
N ALA A 79 -4.82 -1.40 -2.47
CA ALA A 79 -3.78 -0.52 -1.96
C ALA A 79 -2.54 -0.57 -2.86
N ASN A 80 -1.94 0.58 -3.10
CA ASN A 80 -0.78 0.75 -3.95
C ASN A 80 0.22 1.72 -3.33
N TYR A 81 1.49 1.52 -3.62
CA TYR A 81 2.49 2.55 -3.44
C TYR A 81 2.16 3.78 -4.27
N VAL A 82 2.73 4.92 -3.89
CA VAL A 82 2.77 6.09 -4.78
C VAL A 82 3.34 5.66 -6.13
N PRO A 83 2.67 5.96 -7.27
CA PRO A 83 3.09 5.47 -8.57
C PRO A 83 4.37 6.17 -9.07
N PHE A 84 5.29 5.35 -9.55
CA PHE A 84 6.51 5.73 -10.26
C PHE A 84 6.74 4.77 -11.43
N ASN A 85 7.60 5.14 -12.38
CA ASN A 85 7.88 4.30 -13.54
C ASN A 85 8.41 2.90 -13.19
N PHE A 86 9.09 2.77 -12.04
CA PHE A 86 9.64 1.48 -11.62
C PHE A 86 8.59 0.50 -11.07
N ASN A 87 7.39 0.99 -10.73
CA ASN A 87 6.29 0.15 -10.21
C ASN A 87 5.06 0.11 -11.12
N ASP A 88 5.18 0.53 -12.39
CA ASP A 88 4.09 0.54 -13.39
C ASP A 88 3.46 -0.84 -13.62
N TYR A 89 4.18 -1.91 -13.29
CA TYR A 89 3.65 -3.28 -13.43
C TYR A 89 2.46 -3.58 -12.50
N TYR A 90 2.16 -2.73 -11.52
CA TYR A 90 0.93 -2.80 -10.75
C TYR A 90 -0.31 -2.40 -11.56
N ARG A 91 -0.14 -1.66 -12.68
CA ARG A 91 -1.18 -1.35 -13.66
C ARG A 91 -2.39 -0.63 -13.07
N LEU A 92 -2.19 0.59 -12.62
CA LEU A 92 -3.26 1.45 -12.09
C LEU A 92 -4.40 1.66 -13.08
N ASP A 93 -4.08 1.73 -14.38
CA ASP A 93 -5.05 1.84 -15.47
C ASP A 93 -6.07 0.68 -15.47
N ILE A 94 -5.60 -0.54 -15.22
CA ILE A 94 -6.47 -1.72 -15.12
C ILE A 94 -7.22 -1.71 -13.79
N GLN A 95 -6.55 -1.39 -12.69
CA GLN A 95 -7.18 -1.30 -11.38
C GLN A 95 -8.33 -0.29 -11.37
N GLY A 96 -8.13 0.90 -11.98
CA GLY A 96 -9.17 1.93 -12.13
C GLY A 96 -10.42 1.45 -12.90
N GLN A 97 -10.27 0.44 -13.76
CA GLN A 97 -11.40 -0.15 -14.49
C GLN A 97 -12.17 -1.17 -13.65
N VAL A 98 -11.48 -2.01 -12.87
CA VAL A 98 -12.07 -3.20 -12.28
C VAL A 98 -12.35 -3.09 -10.78
N ALA A 99 -11.61 -2.27 -10.03
CA ALA A 99 -11.82 -2.04 -8.61
C ALA A 99 -12.90 -0.97 -8.35
N ASP A 100 -13.51 -1.01 -7.18
CA ASP A 100 -14.40 0.04 -6.69
C ASP A 100 -13.58 1.23 -6.17
N TYR A 101 -12.46 0.96 -5.48
CA TYR A 101 -11.54 1.97 -4.99
C TYR A 101 -10.08 1.57 -5.24
N VAL A 102 -9.28 2.56 -5.60
CA VAL A 102 -7.82 2.48 -5.69
C VAL A 102 -7.24 3.37 -4.61
N ILE A 103 -6.57 2.76 -3.65
CA ILE A 103 -5.99 3.44 -2.50
C ILE A 103 -4.52 3.69 -2.78
N ILE A 104 -4.07 4.93 -2.65
CA ILE A 104 -2.66 5.27 -2.73
C ILE A 104 -2.12 5.48 -1.33
N MET A 105 -1.10 4.72 -0.96
CA MET A 105 -0.38 4.86 0.30
C MET A 105 0.55 6.07 0.21
N GLY A 106 0.00 7.26 0.46
CA GLY A 106 0.70 8.55 0.39
C GLY A 106 1.61 8.75 1.61
N TYR A 107 2.52 7.80 1.86
CA TYR A 107 3.46 7.80 2.97
C TYR A 107 4.68 6.92 2.64
N ASP A 108 5.60 6.85 3.60
CA ASP A 108 6.89 6.15 3.46
C ASP A 108 7.75 6.70 2.31
N GLU A 109 7.70 8.02 2.07
CA GLU A 109 8.65 8.72 1.22
C GLU A 109 10.08 8.49 1.73
N HIS A 110 10.27 8.70 3.04
CA HIS A 110 11.41 8.21 3.80
C HIS A 110 10.88 7.25 4.87
N TRP A 111 11.39 6.02 4.89
CA TRP A 111 10.85 4.92 5.68
C TRP A 111 11.80 4.45 6.78
N HIS A 112 11.26 3.75 7.77
CA HIS A 112 12.02 3.16 8.86
C HIS A 112 13.16 2.26 8.34
N GLY A 113 14.38 2.51 8.83
CA GLY A 113 15.59 1.83 8.38
C GLY A 113 16.27 2.45 7.15
N SER A 114 15.67 3.49 6.53
CA SER A 114 16.34 4.27 5.48
C SER A 114 17.64 4.91 6.02
N LYS A 115 18.60 5.09 5.14
CA LYS A 115 19.82 5.87 5.43
C LYS A 115 19.71 7.32 4.95
N ASP A 116 18.57 7.68 4.39
CA ASP A 116 18.24 9.00 3.88
C ASP A 116 17.12 9.60 4.75
N PRO A 117 17.45 10.47 5.73
CA PRO A 117 16.47 11.09 6.60
C PRO A 117 15.57 12.07 5.86
N GLY A 118 14.28 12.07 6.17
CA GLY A 118 13.36 13.01 5.55
C GLY A 118 11.93 12.88 6.05
N SER A 119 11.01 13.56 5.37
CA SER A 119 9.58 13.49 5.67
C SER A 119 9.02 12.11 5.33
N VAL A 120 8.13 11.60 6.16
CA VAL A 120 7.37 10.37 5.87
C VAL A 120 6.41 10.58 4.70
N ALA A 121 5.87 11.80 4.55
CA ALA A 121 4.87 12.12 3.54
C ALA A 121 4.89 13.62 3.24
N SER A 122 5.79 14.06 2.38
CA SER A 122 5.82 15.45 1.95
C SER A 122 4.60 15.79 1.09
N ILE A 123 4.18 17.05 1.07
CA ILE A 123 3.06 17.50 0.23
C ILE A 123 3.38 17.26 -1.24
N SER A 124 4.61 17.52 -1.66
CA SER A 124 5.07 17.30 -3.05
C SER A 124 5.03 15.83 -3.45
N TYR A 125 5.44 14.93 -2.55
CA TYR A 125 5.38 13.49 -2.77
C TYR A 125 3.94 12.99 -2.91
N VAL A 126 3.08 13.39 -1.98
CA VAL A 126 1.66 12.98 -1.95
C VAL A 126 0.90 13.56 -3.14
N SER A 127 1.02 14.88 -3.39
CA SER A 127 0.31 15.53 -4.51
C SER A 127 0.80 15.01 -5.87
N GLY A 128 2.11 14.85 -6.04
CA GLY A 128 2.67 14.27 -7.27
C GLY A 128 2.24 12.82 -7.49
N GLY A 129 2.06 12.05 -6.43
CA GLY A 129 1.49 10.71 -6.47
C GLY A 129 0.03 10.71 -6.92
N LEU A 130 -0.78 11.59 -6.34
CA LEU A 130 -2.17 11.77 -6.74
C LEU A 130 -2.31 12.24 -8.19
N ASP A 131 -1.52 13.22 -8.62
CA ASP A 131 -1.55 13.73 -9.99
C ASP A 131 -1.26 12.62 -11.01
N ARG A 132 -0.30 11.74 -10.73
CA ARG A 132 -0.02 10.58 -11.58
C ARG A 132 -1.15 9.56 -11.55
N THR A 133 -1.69 9.26 -10.37
CA THR A 133 -2.82 8.33 -10.23
C THR A 133 -4.04 8.79 -11.01
N LEU A 134 -4.37 10.07 -10.97
CA LEU A 134 -5.52 10.65 -11.65
C LEU A 134 -5.42 10.63 -13.17
N GLN A 135 -4.24 10.37 -13.74
CA GLN A 135 -4.07 10.16 -15.18
C GLN A 135 -4.60 8.79 -15.63
N GLU A 136 -4.69 7.82 -14.73
CA GLU A 136 -5.05 6.45 -15.04
C GLU A 136 -6.33 5.98 -14.34
N VAL A 137 -6.68 6.56 -13.20
CA VAL A 137 -7.80 6.15 -12.34
C VAL A 137 -8.84 7.28 -12.26
N PRO A 138 -10.14 7.00 -12.47
CA PRO A 138 -11.19 7.99 -12.26
C PRO A 138 -11.17 8.56 -10.83
N ALA A 139 -11.25 9.88 -10.69
CA ALA A 139 -11.11 10.57 -9.41
C ALA A 139 -12.08 10.09 -8.32
N ASN A 140 -13.28 9.68 -8.70
CA ASN A 140 -14.29 9.17 -7.76
C ASN A 140 -13.96 7.77 -7.20
N LYS A 141 -12.90 7.12 -7.68
CA LYS A 141 -12.41 5.84 -7.17
C LYS A 141 -11.10 5.96 -6.38
N VAL A 142 -10.45 7.13 -6.41
CA VAL A 142 -9.16 7.33 -5.75
C VAL A 142 -9.36 7.66 -4.28
N VAL A 143 -8.62 6.97 -3.43
CA VAL A 143 -8.50 7.25 -1.99
C VAL A 143 -7.03 7.48 -1.67
N ASN A 144 -6.70 8.60 -1.05
CA ASN A 144 -5.35 8.84 -0.56
C ASN A 144 -5.27 8.50 0.92
N ALA A 145 -4.41 7.55 1.26
CA ALA A 145 -4.11 7.20 2.63
C ALA A 145 -2.96 8.06 3.15
N LEU A 146 -3.12 8.59 4.35
CA LEU A 146 -2.14 9.46 5.03
C LEU A 146 -1.63 8.79 6.30
N PRO A 147 -0.36 9.04 6.70
CA PRO A 147 0.19 8.45 7.91
C PRO A 147 -0.32 9.13 9.17
N PHE A 148 -0.58 8.35 10.22
CA PHE A 148 -0.76 8.84 11.59
C PHE A 148 0.47 8.56 12.46
N TYR A 149 1.65 8.66 11.84
CA TYR A 149 2.96 8.51 12.47
C TYR A 149 3.97 9.40 11.77
N THR A 150 5.09 9.63 12.42
CA THR A 150 6.29 10.23 11.83
C THR A 150 7.52 9.47 12.28
N ILE A 151 8.68 9.84 11.77
CA ILE A 151 9.96 9.22 12.11
C ILE A 151 10.87 10.29 12.68
N LEU A 152 11.42 10.02 13.87
CA LEU A 152 12.52 10.78 14.41
C LEU A 152 13.83 10.21 13.85
N TRP A 153 14.59 11.05 13.18
CA TRP A 153 15.89 10.73 12.65
C TRP A 153 16.99 11.23 13.58
N LYS A 154 17.99 10.40 13.85
CA LYS A 154 19.20 10.76 14.56
C LYS A 154 20.39 10.44 13.68
N THR A 155 21.19 11.48 13.37
CA THR A 155 22.40 11.36 12.54
C THR A 155 23.64 11.64 13.40
N GLU A 156 24.56 10.69 13.45
CA GLU A 156 25.88 10.83 14.10
C GLU A 156 26.98 10.48 13.09
N GLY A 157 27.60 11.50 12.49
CA GLY A 157 28.54 11.31 11.38
C GLY A 157 27.80 10.74 10.16
N THR A 158 28.16 9.51 9.77
CA THR A 158 27.51 8.76 8.68
C THR A 158 26.41 7.80 9.15
N ASP A 159 26.27 7.65 10.45
CA ASP A 159 25.31 6.71 11.03
C ASP A 159 23.95 7.40 11.18
N VAL A 160 22.93 6.77 10.59
CA VAL A 160 21.54 7.19 10.68
C VAL A 160 20.76 6.12 11.43
N THR A 161 20.12 6.53 12.52
CA THR A 161 19.15 5.72 13.28
C THR A 161 17.82 6.42 13.33
N ASP A 162 16.76 5.67 13.57
CA ASP A 162 15.42 6.19 13.53
C ASP A 162 14.51 5.56 14.60
N GLU A 163 13.45 6.27 14.97
CA GLU A 163 12.42 5.83 15.90
C GLU A 163 11.04 6.29 15.40
N TYR A 164 10.07 5.40 15.41
CA TYR A 164 8.69 5.78 15.12
C TYR A 164 8.10 6.65 16.25
N ILE A 165 7.52 7.77 15.86
CA ILE A 165 6.68 8.58 16.72
C ILE A 165 5.24 8.42 16.23
N THR A 166 4.44 7.79 17.08
CA THR A 166 3.02 7.52 16.84
C THR A 166 2.17 8.46 17.71
N MET A 167 0.89 8.56 17.43
CA MET A 167 -0.05 9.32 18.25
C MET A 167 -0.07 8.89 19.73
N ASN A 168 0.33 7.64 20.02
CA ASN A 168 0.36 7.14 21.40
C ASN A 168 1.57 7.62 22.21
N ASN A 169 2.71 7.92 21.55
CA ASN A 169 3.94 8.32 22.23
C ASN A 169 4.40 9.76 21.91
N GLU A 170 3.63 10.49 21.09
CA GLU A 170 3.94 11.85 20.69
C GLU A 170 4.11 12.79 21.89
N ALA A 171 3.13 12.80 22.81
CA ALA A 171 3.15 13.68 23.98
C ALA A 171 4.36 13.43 24.88
N ASP A 172 4.71 12.16 25.12
CA ASP A 172 5.87 11.78 25.91
C ASP A 172 7.17 12.19 25.21
N PHE A 173 7.24 12.02 23.90
CA PHE A 173 8.38 12.47 23.11
C PHE A 173 8.56 13.98 23.18
N MET A 174 7.49 14.75 22.93
CA MET A 174 7.51 16.23 22.97
C MET A 174 7.99 16.73 24.33
N ASN A 175 7.50 16.14 25.42
CA ASN A 175 7.91 16.47 26.77
C ASN A 175 9.39 16.17 27.03
N ARG A 176 9.90 15.00 26.61
CA ARG A 176 11.30 14.59 26.77
C ARG A 176 12.25 15.45 25.94
N ALA A 177 11.85 15.80 24.73
CA ALA A 177 12.65 16.60 23.82
C ALA A 177 12.59 18.10 24.11
N GLY A 178 11.65 18.56 24.92
CA GLY A 178 11.43 19.98 25.21
C GLY A 178 11.00 20.79 23.99
N VAL A 179 10.32 20.14 23.04
CA VAL A 179 9.86 20.75 21.79
C VAL A 179 8.35 20.96 21.81
N THR A 180 7.89 21.90 21.01
CA THR A 180 6.48 22.19 20.80
C THR A 180 6.11 21.84 19.38
N ALA A 181 4.92 21.26 19.18
CA ALA A 181 4.40 20.99 17.85
C ALA A 181 4.38 22.26 17.00
N CYS A 182 4.88 22.17 15.79
CA CYS A 182 4.84 23.24 14.81
C CYS A 182 4.09 22.78 13.58
N LEU A 183 3.13 23.58 13.11
CA LEU A 183 2.48 23.35 11.84
C LEU A 183 3.38 23.88 10.73
N LEU A 184 3.89 22.97 9.90
CA LEU A 184 4.64 23.33 8.71
C LEU A 184 3.67 23.40 7.53
N TYR A 185 3.54 24.60 6.93
CA TYR A 185 2.69 24.81 5.75
C TYR A 185 3.29 24.27 4.49
N THR A 186 4.58 24.06 4.48
CA THR A 186 5.31 23.41 3.41
C THR A 186 6.04 22.23 4.00
N SER A 187 5.91 21.10 3.38
CA SER A 187 6.69 19.92 3.73
C SER A 187 8.14 20.05 3.29
N ASP A 188 8.50 21.15 2.69
CA ASP A 188 9.85 21.52 2.30
C ASP A 188 10.65 22.07 3.50
N ALA A 189 10.23 21.72 4.70
CA ALA A 189 10.97 21.97 5.91
C ALA A 189 12.26 21.13 6.02
N ALA A 190 12.70 20.54 4.93
CA ALA A 190 14.02 19.94 4.81
C ALA A 190 15.06 20.92 4.23
N ASP A 191 14.72 22.21 4.07
CA ASP A 191 15.67 23.26 3.70
C ASP A 191 16.29 23.93 4.95
#